data_a7035ca0ed4f35a5630693dbf9fb1da0
#
_entry.id   a7035ca0ed4f35a5630693dbf9fb1da0
#
_cell.length_a   1.000
_cell.length_b   1.000
_cell.length_c   1.000
_cell.angle_alpha   90.00
_cell.angle_beta   90.00
_cell.angle_gamma   90.00
#
_symmetry.space_group_name_H-M   'P 1'
#
loop_
_entity.id
_entity.type
_entity.pdbx_description
1 polymer ?
#
loop_
_entity_poly.entity_id
_entity_poly.type
_entity_poly.pdbx_seq_one_letter_code
_entity_poly.pdbx_strand_id
1 'polypeptide(L)'
;MKKIILTLSLIVSSISLFAQGTPHVKVFSNFNYDIDAEPEYAFMEFEVKRAYLGYGYKLSDGFTAKVTFDVGKNSAGSNYTAFLKIASLSWQASDKLNLSFGMIGSKNFKFMEKAWGKRYIYKSFQDQNKWASSADAGANLTYNLSNNLIIDAQILNGEGYKSLQGSDGLMRGGAGLIYNADNISFRVARDVIPRAMYSDDYESQYINTFAMSYSASNLSLGGEYNLRENTSNVIDNTSSAFSVYANFDIGNGVSLFGRYDLSESEDANENQWNIDNEGELTIIGVEKQMTKGVKVALNVQSFKAATLEAATEAEAVNTLYLNLEYKF
;
A
#
# COMPACT_ATOMS: atom_id res chain seq x y z
N MET A 1 22.51 -51.12 -10.15
CA MET A 1 21.94 -50.46 -8.99
C MET A 1 22.86 -49.38 -8.40
N LYS A 2 24.13 -49.65 -8.03
CA LYS A 2 25.03 -48.60 -7.47
C LYS A 2 25.27 -47.40 -8.38
N LYS A 3 25.34 -47.53 -9.70
CA LYS A 3 25.53 -46.44 -10.67
C LYS A 3 24.27 -45.54 -10.78
N ILE A 4 23.06 -46.11 -10.69
CA ILE A 4 21.80 -45.37 -10.73
C ILE A 4 21.63 -44.56 -9.45
N ILE A 5 21.99 -45.09 -8.29
CA ILE A 5 21.93 -44.37 -7.00
C ILE A 5 22.93 -43.22 -6.98
N LEU A 6 24.13 -43.40 -7.55
CA LEU A 6 25.12 -42.32 -7.64
C LEU A 6 24.65 -41.18 -8.57
N THR A 7 24.03 -41.51 -9.70
CA THR A 7 23.49 -40.52 -10.63
C THR A 7 22.28 -39.75 -10.01
N LEU A 8 21.41 -40.45 -9.28
CA LEU A 8 20.30 -39.84 -8.58
C LEU A 8 20.77 -38.91 -7.45
N SER A 9 21.80 -39.32 -6.68
CA SER A 9 22.36 -38.46 -5.63
C SER A 9 23.09 -37.23 -6.18
N LEU A 10 23.73 -37.33 -7.36
CA LEU A 10 24.32 -36.16 -8.03
C LEU A 10 23.27 -35.19 -8.58
N ILE A 11 22.14 -35.67 -9.09
CA ILE A 11 21.01 -34.84 -9.52
C ILE A 11 20.36 -34.11 -8.32
N VAL A 12 20.16 -34.82 -7.21
CA VAL A 12 19.59 -34.22 -5.98
C VAL A 12 20.55 -33.20 -5.37
N SER A 13 21.86 -33.44 -5.37
CA SER A 13 22.85 -32.46 -4.88
C SER A 13 23.00 -31.25 -5.80
N SER A 14 22.84 -31.42 -7.12
CA SER A 14 22.84 -30.28 -8.05
C SER A 14 21.59 -29.40 -7.93
N ILE A 15 20.44 -29.96 -7.60
CA ILE A 15 19.21 -29.21 -7.33
C ILE A 15 19.35 -28.36 -6.05
N SER A 16 20.05 -28.84 -5.05
CA SER A 16 20.29 -28.11 -3.79
C SER A 16 21.24 -26.93 -3.97
N LEU A 17 22.09 -26.89 -4.99
CA LEU A 17 23.01 -25.79 -5.28
C LEU A 17 22.35 -24.61 -6.01
N PHE A 18 21.14 -24.79 -6.55
CA PHE A 18 20.41 -23.71 -7.26
C PHE A 18 19.39 -22.95 -6.42
N ALA A 19 19.18 -23.31 -5.15
CA ALA A 19 18.18 -22.67 -4.28
C ALA A 19 18.75 -21.44 -3.54
N GLN A 20 19.40 -20.50 -4.26
CA GLN A 20 19.88 -19.23 -3.67
C GLN A 20 18.81 -18.16 -3.60
N GLY A 21 17.60 -18.44 -4.06
CA GLY A 21 16.51 -17.49 -4.05
C GLY A 21 15.33 -17.94 -3.21
N THR A 22 14.47 -17.01 -2.88
CA THR A 22 13.28 -17.22 -2.06
C THR A 22 12.03 -16.93 -2.88
N PRO A 23 11.22 -17.95 -3.23
CA PRO A 23 9.89 -17.71 -3.76
C PRO A 23 9.00 -17.06 -2.68
N HIS A 24 8.08 -16.24 -3.09
CA HIS A 24 7.07 -15.69 -2.19
C HIS A 24 5.71 -15.61 -2.89
N VAL A 25 4.70 -16.07 -2.19
CA VAL A 25 3.30 -15.99 -2.60
C VAL A 25 2.51 -15.32 -1.51
N LYS A 26 1.60 -14.43 -1.89
CA LYS A 26 0.65 -13.83 -0.97
C LYS A 26 -0.67 -13.59 -1.70
N VAL A 27 -1.76 -14.10 -1.17
CA VAL A 27 -3.09 -13.97 -1.76
C VAL A 27 -4.04 -13.33 -0.75
N PHE A 28 -4.88 -12.44 -1.26
CA PHE A 28 -5.97 -11.78 -0.55
C PHE A 28 -7.29 -12.16 -1.22
N SER A 29 -8.19 -12.74 -0.46
CA SER A 29 -9.54 -13.07 -0.91
C SER A 29 -10.55 -12.57 0.12
N ASN A 30 -11.77 -12.37 -0.30
CA ASN A 30 -12.86 -12.11 0.63
C ASN A 30 -14.20 -12.70 0.13
N PHE A 31 -15.12 -12.77 1.05
CA PHE A 31 -16.56 -12.76 0.79
C PHE A 31 -17.08 -11.45 1.34
N ASN A 32 -17.92 -10.74 0.58
CA ASN A 32 -18.57 -9.50 1.02
C ASN A 32 -20.10 -9.60 0.84
N TYR A 33 -20.80 -8.86 1.69
CA TYR A 33 -22.25 -8.83 1.74
C TYR A 33 -22.73 -7.43 2.14
N ASP A 34 -23.54 -6.81 1.31
CA ASP A 34 -24.22 -5.55 1.61
C ASP A 34 -25.35 -5.82 2.62
N ILE A 35 -25.20 -5.27 3.84
CA ILE A 35 -26.13 -5.53 4.95
C ILE A 35 -27.29 -4.54 5.03
N ASP A 36 -27.21 -3.44 4.28
CA ASP A 36 -28.28 -2.42 4.25
C ASP A 36 -29.29 -2.63 3.13
N ALA A 37 -28.92 -3.38 2.10
CA ALA A 37 -29.83 -3.66 1.00
C ALA A 37 -30.94 -4.66 1.42
N GLU A 38 -32.13 -4.44 0.88
CA GLU A 38 -33.21 -5.42 1.00
C GLU A 38 -32.73 -6.78 0.49
N PRO A 39 -33.13 -7.91 1.12
CA PRO A 39 -32.59 -9.23 0.82
C PRO A 39 -32.65 -9.64 -0.65
N GLU A 40 -33.64 -9.17 -1.40
CA GLU A 40 -33.80 -9.46 -2.85
C GLU A 40 -32.83 -8.66 -3.73
N TYR A 41 -32.21 -7.59 -3.20
CA TYR A 41 -31.25 -6.70 -3.87
C TYR A 41 -29.87 -6.73 -3.23
N ALA A 42 -29.68 -7.47 -2.15
CA ALA A 42 -28.42 -7.52 -1.42
C ALA A 42 -27.32 -8.11 -2.32
N PHE A 43 -26.29 -7.30 -2.57
CA PHE A 43 -25.13 -7.74 -3.31
C PHE A 43 -24.25 -8.61 -2.42
N MET A 44 -23.83 -9.77 -2.93
CA MET A 44 -22.85 -10.64 -2.28
C MET A 44 -21.95 -11.30 -3.31
N GLU A 45 -20.67 -11.40 -3.01
CA GLU A 45 -19.70 -12.07 -3.89
C GLU A 45 -18.51 -12.66 -3.13
N PHE A 46 -17.88 -13.66 -3.77
CA PHE A 46 -16.51 -14.07 -3.46
C PHE A 46 -15.54 -13.36 -4.41
N GLU A 47 -14.48 -12.80 -3.85
CA GLU A 47 -13.48 -12.06 -4.62
C GLU A 47 -12.05 -12.54 -4.29
N VAL A 48 -11.23 -12.74 -5.32
CA VAL A 48 -9.77 -12.75 -5.19
C VAL A 48 -9.27 -11.33 -5.47
N LYS A 49 -9.04 -10.57 -4.40
CA LYS A 49 -8.61 -9.17 -4.48
C LYS A 49 -7.23 -9.01 -5.10
N ARG A 50 -6.29 -9.89 -4.72
CA ARG A 50 -4.87 -9.83 -5.11
C ARG A 50 -4.23 -11.19 -5.03
N ALA A 51 -3.31 -11.46 -5.95
CA ALA A 51 -2.34 -12.54 -5.80
C ALA A 51 -0.96 -12.03 -6.19
N TYR A 52 -0.03 -12.04 -5.23
CA TYR A 52 1.38 -11.70 -5.46
C TYR A 52 2.17 -12.99 -5.64
N LEU A 53 2.89 -13.09 -6.76
CA LEU A 53 3.79 -14.18 -7.09
C LEU A 53 5.16 -13.58 -7.36
N GLY A 54 6.19 -14.02 -6.66
CA GLY A 54 7.49 -13.43 -6.85
C GLY A 54 8.64 -14.30 -6.40
N TYR A 55 9.83 -13.79 -6.70
CA TYR A 55 11.09 -14.43 -6.39
C TYR A 55 12.12 -13.37 -6.01
N GLY A 56 12.82 -13.59 -4.92
CA GLY A 56 13.95 -12.79 -4.47
C GLY A 56 15.23 -13.60 -4.62
N TYR A 57 16.31 -12.96 -5.08
CA TYR A 57 17.60 -13.61 -5.27
C TYR A 57 18.75 -12.73 -4.78
N LYS A 58 19.62 -13.28 -3.93
CA LYS A 58 20.85 -12.62 -3.49
C LYS A 58 21.93 -12.87 -4.53
N LEU A 59 22.29 -11.87 -5.33
CA LEU A 59 23.29 -11.97 -6.39
C LEU A 59 24.71 -12.07 -5.83
N SER A 60 24.99 -11.25 -4.82
CA SER A 60 26.28 -11.20 -4.11
C SER A 60 26.10 -10.50 -2.77
N ASP A 61 27.17 -10.30 -2.02
CA ASP A 61 27.12 -9.46 -0.82
C ASP A 61 26.77 -8.02 -1.21
N GLY A 62 25.66 -7.53 -0.67
CA GLY A 62 25.14 -6.20 -0.93
C GLY A 62 24.19 -6.09 -2.13
N PHE A 63 24.07 -7.06 -3.06
CA PHE A 63 23.16 -7.00 -4.19
C PHE A 63 22.03 -8.02 -4.09
N THR A 64 20.79 -7.52 -4.23
CA THR A 64 19.57 -8.36 -4.23
C THR A 64 18.69 -7.99 -5.41
N ALA A 65 18.31 -8.96 -6.22
CA ALA A 65 17.30 -8.83 -7.26
C ALA A 65 15.95 -9.33 -6.76
N LYS A 66 14.87 -8.70 -7.21
CA LYS A 66 13.51 -9.12 -6.87
C LYS A 66 12.57 -8.93 -8.05
N VAL A 67 11.75 -9.95 -8.31
CA VAL A 67 10.63 -9.89 -9.25
C VAL A 67 9.36 -10.23 -8.50
N THR A 68 8.28 -9.48 -8.75
CA THR A 68 6.94 -9.77 -8.21
C THR A 68 5.87 -9.39 -9.22
N PHE A 69 5.03 -10.33 -9.57
CA PHE A 69 3.79 -10.10 -10.29
C PHE A 69 2.65 -9.85 -9.30
N ASP A 70 1.74 -8.97 -9.67
CA ASP A 70 0.51 -8.65 -8.96
C ASP A 70 -0.68 -8.98 -9.87
N VAL A 71 -1.48 -9.96 -9.49
CA VAL A 71 -2.69 -10.32 -10.24
C VAL A 71 -3.88 -9.56 -9.70
N GLY A 72 -4.63 -8.90 -10.57
CA GLY A 72 -5.79 -8.10 -10.18
C GLY A 72 -6.56 -7.56 -11.38
N LYS A 73 -7.58 -6.76 -11.11
CA LYS A 73 -8.42 -6.09 -12.13
C LYS A 73 -7.59 -5.10 -12.94
N ASN A 74 -7.85 -5.03 -14.24
CA ASN A 74 -7.32 -4.01 -15.15
C ASN A 74 -8.43 -3.04 -15.59
N SER A 75 -8.05 -1.97 -16.31
CA SER A 75 -8.98 -0.97 -16.84
C SER A 75 -9.89 -1.50 -17.96
N ALA A 76 -9.54 -2.61 -18.62
CA ALA A 76 -10.33 -3.23 -19.65
C ALA A 76 -11.36 -4.24 -19.11
N GLY A 77 -11.51 -4.35 -17.79
CA GLY A 77 -12.51 -5.22 -17.15
C GLY A 77 -12.05 -6.66 -16.90
N SER A 78 -10.83 -7.05 -17.29
CA SER A 78 -10.30 -8.37 -16.94
C SER A 78 -9.98 -8.44 -15.45
N ASN A 79 -10.52 -9.47 -14.77
CA ASN A 79 -10.37 -9.62 -13.33
C ASN A 79 -9.01 -10.17 -12.89
N TYR A 80 -8.30 -10.90 -13.75
CA TYR A 80 -7.08 -11.63 -13.35
C TYR A 80 -5.91 -11.35 -14.28
N THR A 81 -5.63 -10.06 -14.52
CA THR A 81 -4.45 -9.64 -15.27
C THR A 81 -3.22 -9.64 -14.37
N ALA A 82 -2.14 -10.22 -14.85
CA ALA A 82 -0.84 -10.18 -14.17
C ALA A 82 -0.06 -8.93 -14.58
N PHE A 83 0.31 -8.10 -13.61
CA PHE A 83 1.12 -6.91 -13.78
C PHE A 83 2.52 -7.14 -13.20
N LEU A 84 3.55 -6.68 -13.88
CA LEU A 84 4.91 -6.63 -13.32
C LEU A 84 4.98 -5.51 -12.27
N LYS A 85 4.82 -5.87 -11.00
CA LYS A 85 4.80 -4.89 -9.91
C LYS A 85 6.19 -4.52 -9.41
N ILE A 86 7.08 -5.51 -9.31
CA ILE A 86 8.46 -5.31 -8.89
C ILE A 86 9.38 -6.03 -9.88
N ALA A 87 10.37 -5.33 -10.38
CA ALA A 87 11.52 -5.86 -11.11
C ALA A 87 12.70 -4.96 -10.77
N SER A 88 13.35 -5.24 -9.66
CA SER A 88 14.31 -4.32 -9.04
C SER A 88 15.62 -4.98 -8.70
N LEU A 89 16.68 -4.18 -8.81
CA LEU A 89 17.98 -4.43 -8.21
C LEU A 89 18.15 -3.49 -7.01
N SER A 90 18.47 -4.04 -5.85
CA SER A 90 18.82 -3.29 -4.65
C SER A 90 20.28 -3.49 -4.31
N TRP A 91 20.97 -2.41 -3.97
CA TRP A 91 22.38 -2.39 -3.57
C TRP A 91 22.54 -1.78 -2.19
N GLN A 92 23.02 -2.60 -1.26
CA GLN A 92 23.49 -2.14 0.05
C GLN A 92 24.90 -1.59 -0.11
N ALA A 93 25.02 -0.31 -0.47
CA ALA A 93 26.28 0.33 -0.79
C ALA A 93 27.18 0.55 0.44
N SER A 94 26.56 0.62 1.63
CA SER A 94 27.24 0.61 2.95
C SER A 94 26.24 0.16 4.02
N ASP A 95 26.67 0.02 5.26
CA ASP A 95 25.80 -0.29 6.40
C ASP A 95 24.66 0.73 6.58
N LYS A 96 24.84 1.95 6.06
CA LYS A 96 23.87 3.03 6.17
C LYS A 96 23.06 3.30 4.90
N LEU A 97 23.57 2.95 3.70
CA LEU A 97 23.00 3.35 2.42
C LEU A 97 22.51 2.16 1.63
N ASN A 98 21.22 2.14 1.34
CA ASN A 98 20.60 1.23 0.40
C ASN A 98 20.03 2.00 -0.79
N LEU A 99 20.31 1.53 -2.00
CA LEU A 99 19.82 2.06 -3.28
C LEU A 99 18.99 0.99 -3.97
N SER A 100 17.92 1.38 -4.67
CA SER A 100 17.15 0.46 -5.49
C SER A 100 16.83 1.11 -6.83
N PHE A 101 16.82 0.31 -7.90
CA PHE A 101 16.57 0.73 -9.26
C PHE A 101 15.69 -0.29 -9.99
N GLY A 102 14.89 0.17 -10.97
CA GLY A 102 13.98 -0.63 -11.78
C GLY A 102 12.51 -0.38 -11.44
N MET A 103 11.64 -1.38 -11.62
CA MET A 103 10.27 -1.30 -11.13
C MET A 103 10.29 -1.56 -9.61
N ILE A 104 10.18 -0.49 -8.83
CA ILE A 104 10.41 -0.48 -7.38
C ILE A 104 9.13 -0.13 -6.61
N GLY A 105 9.05 -0.56 -5.36
CA GLY A 105 7.99 -0.11 -4.45
C GLY A 105 8.20 1.35 -4.03
N SER A 106 7.14 2.16 -4.08
CA SER A 106 7.21 3.56 -3.65
C SER A 106 7.44 3.68 -2.14
N LYS A 107 8.09 4.77 -1.72
CA LYS A 107 8.39 5.06 -0.31
C LYS A 107 7.19 5.66 0.44
N ASN A 108 6.25 6.27 -0.27
CA ASN A 108 5.16 7.08 0.30
C ASN A 108 4.43 6.40 1.44
N PHE A 109 3.85 5.26 1.18
CA PHE A 109 2.94 4.63 2.15
C PHE A 109 3.47 3.36 2.82
N LYS A 110 4.73 3.02 2.65
CA LYS A 110 5.30 1.85 3.36
C LYS A 110 5.22 1.97 4.88
N PHE A 111 5.42 3.18 5.40
CA PHE A 111 5.33 3.45 6.83
C PHE A 111 3.89 3.21 7.33
N MET A 112 2.90 3.84 6.70
CA MET A 112 1.49 3.73 7.07
C MET A 112 0.94 2.32 6.84
N GLU A 113 1.29 1.70 5.71
CA GLU A 113 0.90 0.31 5.42
C GLU A 113 1.45 -0.67 6.48
N LYS A 114 2.68 -0.44 6.95
CA LYS A 114 3.28 -1.25 8.04
C LYS A 114 2.59 -1.01 9.37
N ALA A 115 2.28 0.24 9.71
CA ALA A 115 1.59 0.60 10.94
C ALA A 115 0.16 0.04 10.97
N TRP A 116 -0.59 0.15 9.88
CA TRP A 116 -1.91 -0.48 9.73
C TRP A 116 -1.85 -2.01 9.81
N GLY A 117 -0.92 -2.64 9.11
CA GLY A 117 -0.65 -4.08 9.15
C GLY A 117 -1.73 -4.99 8.55
N LYS A 118 -2.84 -4.45 8.05
CA LYS A 118 -4.02 -5.20 7.57
C LYS A 118 -4.39 -4.83 6.12
N ARG A 119 -3.37 -4.71 5.25
CA ARG A 119 -3.56 -4.40 3.84
C ARG A 119 -4.54 -5.35 3.11
N TYR A 120 -4.65 -6.60 3.56
CA TYR A 120 -5.55 -7.59 2.95
C TYR A 120 -7.04 -7.28 3.23
N ILE A 121 -7.32 -6.51 4.28
CA ILE A 121 -8.64 -5.98 4.61
C ILE A 121 -8.87 -4.69 3.81
N TYR A 122 -8.00 -3.68 4.02
CA TYR A 122 -8.09 -2.38 3.38
C TYR A 122 -6.70 -1.80 3.15
N LYS A 123 -6.50 -1.07 2.05
CA LYS A 123 -5.20 -0.45 1.73
C LYS A 123 -4.94 0.74 2.64
N SER A 124 -3.67 1.25 2.68
CA SER A 124 -3.39 2.56 3.25
C SER A 124 -4.15 3.66 2.50
N PHE A 125 -4.40 4.79 3.14
CA PHE A 125 -5.24 5.86 2.58
C PHE A 125 -4.77 6.30 1.18
N GLN A 126 -3.50 6.67 1.02
CA GLN A 126 -2.97 7.13 -0.27
C GLN A 126 -3.05 6.07 -1.39
N ASP A 127 -2.85 4.77 -1.10
CA ASP A 127 -2.97 3.69 -2.08
C ASP A 127 -4.44 3.42 -2.44
N GLN A 128 -5.35 3.52 -1.47
CA GLN A 128 -6.78 3.32 -1.70
C GLN A 128 -7.35 4.42 -2.61
N ASN A 129 -7.03 5.66 -2.31
CA ASN A 129 -7.55 6.84 -2.99
C ASN A 129 -6.68 7.27 -4.20
N LYS A 130 -5.73 6.44 -4.61
CA LYS A 130 -4.88 6.64 -5.80
C LYS A 130 -4.07 7.96 -5.78
N TRP A 131 -3.72 8.46 -4.60
CA TRP A 131 -2.85 9.63 -4.47
C TRP A 131 -1.41 9.29 -4.90
N ALA A 132 -1.04 8.03 -4.75
CA ALA A 132 0.23 7.51 -5.20
C ALA A 132 0.10 6.05 -5.65
N SER A 133 0.95 5.63 -6.59
CA SER A 133 1.09 4.22 -6.95
C SER A 133 1.97 3.49 -5.95
N SER A 134 1.65 2.22 -5.65
CA SER A 134 2.42 1.40 -4.71
C SER A 134 3.74 0.87 -5.30
N ALA A 135 3.94 0.99 -6.61
CA ALA A 135 5.18 0.68 -7.30
C ALA A 135 5.23 1.43 -8.62
N ASP A 136 6.45 1.73 -9.08
CA ASP A 136 6.69 2.45 -10.33
C ASP A 136 8.11 2.22 -10.81
N ALA A 137 8.39 2.54 -12.09
CA ALA A 137 9.74 2.54 -12.62
C ALA A 137 10.51 3.76 -12.08
N GLY A 138 11.75 3.54 -11.64
CA GLY A 138 12.58 4.61 -11.11
C GLY A 138 13.70 4.14 -10.21
N ALA A 139 14.13 5.04 -9.33
CA ALA A 139 15.15 4.79 -8.33
C ALA A 139 14.72 5.31 -6.96
N ASN A 140 15.17 4.66 -5.90
CA ASN A 140 15.04 5.19 -4.55
C ASN A 140 16.27 4.89 -3.69
N LEU A 141 16.39 5.64 -2.63
CA LEU A 141 17.40 5.42 -1.60
C LEU A 141 16.77 5.39 -0.21
N THR A 142 17.49 4.74 0.72
CA THR A 142 17.25 4.83 2.15
C THR A 142 18.62 5.03 2.81
N TYR A 143 18.74 6.06 3.64
CA TYR A 143 19.97 6.38 4.36
C TYR A 143 19.71 6.44 5.86
N ASN A 144 20.36 5.59 6.62
CA ASN A 144 20.34 5.58 8.08
C ASN A 144 21.32 6.64 8.61
N LEU A 145 20.81 7.86 8.85
CA LEU A 145 21.62 8.95 9.37
C LEU A 145 22.15 8.62 10.77
N SER A 146 21.30 8.02 11.60
CA SER A 146 21.63 7.47 12.92
C SER A 146 20.81 6.20 13.17
N ASN A 147 20.93 5.58 14.36
CA ASN A 147 20.11 4.43 14.76
C ASN A 147 18.61 4.75 14.81
N ASN A 148 18.27 6.01 15.02
CA ASN A 148 16.89 6.48 15.20
C ASN A 148 16.36 7.30 14.03
N LEU A 149 17.23 7.78 13.13
CA LEU A 149 16.86 8.73 12.10
C LEU A 149 17.19 8.17 10.71
N ILE A 150 16.16 8.04 9.88
CA ILE A 150 16.24 7.49 8.54
C ILE A 150 15.72 8.53 7.54
N ILE A 151 16.47 8.75 6.48
CA ILE A 151 16.06 9.55 5.33
C ILE A 151 15.76 8.60 4.20
N ASP A 152 14.67 8.83 3.48
CA ASP A 152 14.41 8.18 2.20
C ASP A 152 14.14 9.23 1.10
N ALA A 153 14.49 8.88 -0.14
CA ALA A 153 14.15 9.67 -1.31
C ALA A 153 13.86 8.76 -2.50
N GLN A 154 13.10 9.28 -3.45
CA GLN A 154 12.74 8.56 -4.67
C GLN A 154 12.58 9.49 -5.85
N ILE A 155 12.85 8.94 -7.04
CA ILE A 155 12.49 9.52 -8.32
C ILE A 155 11.83 8.42 -9.16
N LEU A 156 10.64 8.68 -9.66
CA LEU A 156 9.76 7.71 -10.33
C LEU A 156 9.22 8.33 -11.61
N ASN A 157 8.84 7.50 -12.58
CA ASN A 157 8.16 8.01 -13.77
C ASN A 157 6.82 8.69 -13.42
N GLY A 158 6.02 8.12 -12.52
CA GLY A 158 4.80 8.77 -12.00
C GLY A 158 3.51 8.04 -12.33
N GLU A 159 3.43 7.25 -13.41
CA GLU A 159 2.21 6.59 -13.88
C GLU A 159 1.84 5.34 -13.08
N GLY A 160 2.84 4.72 -12.46
CA GLY A 160 2.67 3.48 -11.71
C GLY A 160 2.73 2.21 -12.56
N TYR A 161 2.96 1.08 -11.90
CA TYR A 161 3.24 -0.21 -12.53
C TYR A 161 2.07 -0.82 -13.34
N LYS A 162 0.87 -0.27 -13.26
CA LYS A 162 -0.32 -0.74 -14.02
C LYS A 162 -0.57 0.05 -15.29
N SER A 163 0.14 1.13 -15.48
CA SER A 163 0.01 2.03 -16.62
C SER A 163 1.17 1.89 -17.58
N LEU A 164 0.99 2.34 -18.81
CA LEU A 164 2.08 2.51 -19.75
C LEU A 164 2.97 3.63 -19.22
N GLN A 165 4.28 3.43 -19.32
CA GLN A 165 5.24 4.45 -18.95
C GLN A 165 5.24 5.58 -19.96
N GLY A 166 5.07 6.81 -19.49
CA GLY A 166 5.07 8.00 -20.31
C GLY A 166 6.46 8.32 -20.89
N SER A 167 6.47 9.11 -21.95
CA SER A 167 7.69 9.60 -22.60
C SER A 167 7.80 11.13 -22.55
N ASP A 168 7.01 11.79 -21.70
CA ASP A 168 6.99 13.25 -21.56
C ASP A 168 8.19 13.80 -20.78
N GLY A 169 8.97 12.93 -20.16
CA GLY A 169 10.14 13.30 -19.36
C GLY A 169 9.81 13.87 -17.97
N LEU A 170 8.54 13.85 -17.58
CA LEU A 170 8.11 14.32 -16.27
C LEU A 170 8.33 13.21 -15.23
N MET A 171 9.07 13.51 -14.18
CA MET A 171 9.36 12.54 -13.12
C MET A 171 8.78 13.01 -11.78
N ARG A 172 8.09 12.12 -11.10
CA ARG A 172 7.67 12.31 -9.73
C ARG A 172 8.87 12.20 -8.81
N GLY A 173 9.10 13.20 -7.95
CA GLY A 173 10.12 13.18 -6.91
C GLY A 173 9.51 13.08 -5.53
N GLY A 174 10.25 12.57 -4.56
CA GLY A 174 9.82 12.56 -3.17
C GLY A 174 10.94 12.31 -2.19
N ALA A 175 10.78 12.86 -0.98
CA ALA A 175 11.69 12.62 0.12
C ALA A 175 10.92 12.51 1.43
N GLY A 176 11.46 11.75 2.39
CA GLY A 176 10.88 11.56 3.70
C GLY A 176 11.91 11.38 4.79
N LEU A 177 11.49 11.69 6.00
CA LEU A 177 12.23 11.50 7.23
C LEU A 177 11.43 10.58 8.15
N ILE A 178 12.07 9.57 8.72
CA ILE A 178 11.50 8.70 9.74
C ILE A 178 12.36 8.82 11.01
N TYR A 179 11.71 9.13 12.12
CA TYR A 179 12.34 9.11 13.45
C TYR A 179 11.71 8.01 14.30
N ASN A 180 12.53 7.14 14.85
CA ASN A 180 12.13 6.04 15.72
C ASN A 180 12.60 6.31 17.14
N ALA A 181 11.69 6.31 18.11
CA ALA A 181 11.95 6.46 19.53
C ALA A 181 11.22 5.36 20.31
N ASP A 182 11.95 4.36 20.78
CA ASP A 182 11.40 3.19 21.50
C ASP A 182 10.18 2.60 20.80
N ASN A 183 9.00 2.84 21.36
CA ASN A 183 7.72 2.30 20.88
C ASN A 183 7.01 3.23 19.89
N ILE A 184 7.52 4.43 19.63
CA ILE A 184 6.90 5.45 18.77
C ILE A 184 7.79 5.68 17.53
N SER A 185 7.15 5.81 16.38
CA SER A 185 7.82 6.23 15.15
C SER A 185 7.01 7.34 14.49
N PHE A 186 7.72 8.30 13.92
CA PHE A 186 7.15 9.41 13.17
C PHE A 186 7.67 9.39 11.74
N ARG A 187 6.85 9.83 10.79
CA ARG A 187 7.22 10.08 9.42
C ARG A 187 6.72 11.45 8.97
N VAL A 188 7.60 12.19 8.32
CA VAL A 188 7.25 13.38 7.53
C VAL A 188 7.78 13.16 6.12
N ALA A 189 6.96 13.43 5.11
CA ALA A 189 7.37 13.25 3.72
C ALA A 189 6.68 14.28 2.82
N ARG A 190 7.37 14.61 1.72
CA ARG A 190 6.81 15.43 0.63
C ARG A 190 7.12 14.75 -0.70
N ASP A 191 6.10 14.62 -1.54
CA ASP A 191 6.19 14.20 -2.94
C ASP A 191 5.80 15.35 -3.85
N VAL A 192 6.41 15.41 -5.02
CA VAL A 192 6.15 16.38 -6.09
C VAL A 192 5.77 15.62 -7.34
N ILE A 193 4.62 15.94 -7.91
CA ILE A 193 4.16 15.49 -9.22
C ILE A 193 4.22 16.72 -10.11
N PRO A 194 5.14 16.78 -11.09
CA PRO A 194 5.34 17.97 -11.91
C PRO A 194 4.11 18.24 -12.78
N ARG A 195 3.89 19.50 -13.11
CA ARG A 195 2.82 19.91 -14.03
C ARG A 195 3.12 19.46 -15.45
N ALA A 196 2.13 18.90 -16.13
CA ALA A 196 2.23 18.50 -17.53
C ALA A 196 1.85 19.63 -18.52
N MET A 197 1.12 20.65 -18.03
CA MET A 197 0.66 21.79 -18.83
C MET A 197 1.26 23.09 -18.29
N TYR A 198 1.67 23.97 -19.22
CA TYR A 198 2.25 25.27 -18.91
C TYR A 198 1.23 26.38 -19.20
N SER A 199 0.26 26.54 -18.30
CA SER A 199 -0.65 27.68 -18.30
C SER A 199 -0.76 28.21 -16.89
N ASP A 200 -1.36 29.40 -16.71
CA ASP A 200 -1.49 30.07 -15.42
C ASP A 200 -2.41 29.33 -14.44
N ASP A 201 -3.22 28.38 -14.96
CA ASP A 201 -4.15 27.60 -14.14
C ASP A 201 -3.53 26.29 -13.59
N TYR A 202 -2.27 25.96 -13.97
CA TYR A 202 -1.65 24.69 -13.63
C TYR A 202 -0.31 24.85 -12.93
N GLU A 203 -0.15 24.13 -11.84
CA GLU A 203 1.09 24.01 -11.08
C GLU A 203 1.44 22.56 -10.71
N SER A 204 2.67 22.37 -10.23
CA SER A 204 3.06 21.06 -9.69
C SER A 204 2.21 20.72 -8.47
N GLN A 205 1.74 19.49 -8.44
CA GLN A 205 1.02 18.96 -7.28
C GLN A 205 2.01 18.51 -6.22
N TYR A 206 1.69 18.77 -4.97
CA TYR A 206 2.47 18.32 -3.82
C TYR A 206 1.62 17.41 -2.93
N ILE A 207 2.24 16.39 -2.35
CA ILE A 207 1.63 15.56 -1.31
C ILE A 207 2.50 15.62 -0.07
N ASN A 208 1.99 16.26 0.98
CA ASN A 208 2.62 16.33 2.29
C ASN A 208 2.02 15.25 3.19
N THR A 209 2.86 14.47 3.85
CA THR A 209 2.44 13.37 4.72
C THR A 209 3.04 13.54 6.10
N PHE A 210 2.21 13.48 7.12
CA PHE A 210 2.59 13.40 8.53
C PHE A 210 1.99 12.12 9.09
N ALA A 211 2.82 11.22 9.63
CA ALA A 211 2.34 9.97 10.16
C ALA A 211 3.05 9.59 11.46
N MET A 212 2.33 8.89 12.32
CA MET A 212 2.83 8.37 13.57
C MET A 212 2.39 6.93 13.75
N SER A 213 3.22 6.12 14.38
CA SER A 213 2.84 4.81 14.87
C SER A 213 3.36 4.57 16.28
N TYR A 214 2.58 3.86 17.08
CA TYR A 214 2.94 3.38 18.39
C TYR A 214 2.74 1.86 18.44
N SER A 215 3.68 1.14 19.05
CA SER A 215 3.57 -0.31 19.20
C SER A 215 4.16 -0.73 20.53
N ALA A 216 3.34 -1.27 21.42
CA ALA A 216 3.76 -1.80 22.71
C ALA A 216 2.98 -3.06 23.03
N SER A 217 3.71 -4.14 23.44
CA SER A 217 3.12 -5.41 23.88
C SER A 217 1.99 -5.91 22.98
N ASN A 218 0.76 -5.62 23.34
CA ASN A 218 -0.47 -6.09 22.68
C ASN A 218 -1.26 -4.99 21.95
N LEU A 219 -0.79 -3.73 21.98
CA LEU A 219 -1.45 -2.58 21.35
C LEU A 219 -0.57 -1.97 20.27
N SER A 220 -1.14 -1.81 19.07
CA SER A 220 -0.55 -0.99 18.02
C SER A 220 -1.54 0.09 17.59
N LEU A 221 -1.06 1.33 17.53
CA LEU A 221 -1.82 2.49 17.06
C LEU A 221 -1.09 3.11 15.87
N GLY A 222 -1.83 3.70 14.97
CA GLY A 222 -1.26 4.50 13.90
C GLY A 222 -2.20 5.63 13.50
N GLY A 223 -1.62 6.68 12.96
CA GLY A 223 -2.35 7.80 12.40
C GLY A 223 -1.56 8.48 11.32
N GLU A 224 -2.25 9.07 10.36
CA GLU A 224 -1.68 9.84 9.27
C GLU A 224 -2.56 11.04 8.94
N TYR A 225 -1.93 12.16 8.60
CA TYR A 225 -2.54 13.31 7.97
C TYR A 225 -1.84 13.54 6.63
N ASN A 226 -2.61 13.63 5.58
CA ASN A 226 -2.13 13.82 4.23
C ASN A 226 -2.77 15.09 3.66
N LEU A 227 -1.95 15.99 3.11
CA LEU A 227 -2.39 17.19 2.41
C LEU A 227 -1.88 17.12 0.97
N ARG A 228 -2.77 17.26 0.01
CA ARG A 228 -2.46 17.31 -1.40
C ARG A 228 -2.82 18.70 -1.92
N GLU A 229 -1.80 19.46 -2.29
CA GLU A 229 -1.88 20.81 -2.83
C GLU A 229 -1.84 20.74 -4.37
N ASN A 230 -2.58 21.59 -5.04
CA ASN A 230 -2.73 21.65 -6.50
C ASN A 230 -3.15 20.29 -7.08
N THR A 231 -4.19 19.71 -6.54
CA THR A 231 -4.65 18.37 -6.93
C THR A 231 -4.98 18.31 -8.42
N SER A 232 -4.48 17.27 -9.08
CA SER A 232 -4.54 17.12 -10.54
C SER A 232 -3.80 18.25 -11.30
N ASN A 233 -2.83 18.89 -10.65
CA ASN A 233 -2.07 20.05 -11.09
C ASN A 233 -2.89 21.34 -11.24
N VAL A 234 -4.15 21.38 -10.83
CA VAL A 234 -4.98 22.60 -10.82
C VAL A 234 -4.63 23.44 -9.61
N ILE A 235 -4.30 24.72 -9.84
CA ILE A 235 -3.94 25.68 -8.78
C ILE A 235 -5.08 25.79 -7.77
N ASP A 236 -4.70 25.84 -6.49
CA ASP A 236 -5.58 25.99 -5.32
C ASP A 236 -6.57 24.84 -5.09
N ASN A 237 -6.62 23.83 -5.95
CA ASN A 237 -7.35 22.61 -5.63
C ASN A 237 -6.59 21.80 -4.57
N THR A 238 -7.14 21.73 -3.38
CA THR A 238 -6.56 20.96 -2.26
C THR A 238 -7.38 19.72 -1.97
N SER A 239 -6.75 18.73 -1.35
CA SER A 239 -7.41 17.59 -0.72
C SER A 239 -6.69 17.27 0.57
N SER A 240 -7.44 17.10 1.64
CA SER A 240 -6.90 16.66 2.92
C SER A 240 -7.47 15.31 3.33
N ALA A 241 -6.72 14.57 4.13
CA ALA A 241 -7.16 13.30 4.65
C ALA A 241 -6.54 12.99 6.00
N PHE A 242 -7.37 12.48 6.88
CA PHE A 242 -6.98 11.98 8.19
C PHE A 242 -7.33 10.50 8.28
N SER A 243 -6.42 9.68 8.78
CA SER A 243 -6.67 8.26 9.03
C SER A 243 -6.08 7.86 10.35
N VAL A 244 -6.86 7.16 11.18
CA VAL A 244 -6.38 6.56 12.43
C VAL A 244 -6.79 5.10 12.50
N TYR A 245 -5.93 4.30 13.11
CA TYR A 245 -6.18 2.86 13.25
C TYR A 245 -5.55 2.29 14.51
N ALA A 246 -6.20 1.25 15.04
CA ALA A 246 -5.77 0.52 16.22
C ALA A 246 -5.84 -0.99 15.98
N ASN A 247 -4.91 -1.71 16.59
CA ASN A 247 -4.92 -3.17 16.68
C ASN A 247 -4.62 -3.57 18.12
N PHE A 248 -5.46 -4.43 18.68
CA PHE A 248 -5.32 -4.93 20.04
C PHE A 248 -5.30 -6.46 20.03
N ASP A 249 -4.15 -7.04 20.39
CA ASP A 249 -3.98 -8.49 20.52
C ASP A 249 -4.55 -8.97 21.86
N ILE A 250 -5.56 -9.82 21.80
CA ILE A 250 -6.22 -10.40 22.98
C ILE A 250 -5.68 -11.81 23.31
N GLY A 251 -4.62 -12.23 22.63
CA GLY A 251 -3.99 -13.53 22.84
C GLY A 251 -4.53 -14.63 21.92
N ASN A 252 -3.88 -15.78 21.98
CA ASN A 252 -4.22 -16.96 21.17
C ASN A 252 -4.32 -16.69 19.66
N GLY A 253 -3.59 -15.69 19.14
CA GLY A 253 -3.62 -15.28 17.75
C GLY A 253 -4.91 -14.58 17.32
N VAL A 254 -5.66 -14.01 18.26
CA VAL A 254 -6.85 -13.19 18.01
C VAL A 254 -6.52 -11.74 18.29
N SER A 255 -6.88 -10.84 17.36
CA SER A 255 -6.77 -9.39 17.54
C SER A 255 -8.06 -8.67 17.13
N LEU A 256 -8.41 -7.65 17.89
CA LEU A 256 -9.43 -6.67 17.53
C LEU A 256 -8.77 -5.55 16.76
N PHE A 257 -9.49 -4.94 15.82
CA PHE A 257 -8.98 -3.80 15.09
C PHE A 257 -10.09 -2.81 14.72
N GLY A 258 -9.69 -1.56 14.56
CA GLY A 258 -10.53 -0.50 14.09
C GLY A 258 -9.73 0.48 13.23
N ARG A 259 -10.41 1.17 12.33
CA ARG A 259 -9.89 2.24 11.49
C ARG A 259 -10.97 3.27 11.22
N TYR A 260 -10.59 4.53 11.16
CA TYR A 260 -11.42 5.63 10.72
C TYR A 260 -10.63 6.50 9.75
N ASP A 261 -11.22 6.80 8.59
CA ASP A 261 -10.67 7.70 7.59
C ASP A 261 -11.69 8.83 7.35
N LEU A 262 -11.19 10.05 7.22
CA LEU A 262 -11.94 11.22 6.78
C LEU A 262 -11.19 11.87 5.62
N SER A 263 -11.89 12.26 4.55
CA SER A 263 -11.29 12.98 3.42
C SER A 263 -12.19 14.10 2.95
N GLU A 264 -11.56 15.21 2.59
CA GLU A 264 -12.20 16.47 2.20
C GLU A 264 -11.39 17.14 1.09
N SER A 265 -12.05 17.99 0.28
CA SER A 265 -11.39 18.83 -0.73
C SER A 265 -11.95 20.22 -0.75
N GLU A 266 -11.13 21.18 -1.19
CA GLU A 266 -11.48 22.58 -1.37
C GLU A 266 -10.83 23.14 -2.65
N ASP A 267 -11.53 24.00 -3.38
CA ASP A 267 -11.00 24.83 -4.47
C ASP A 267 -10.62 26.24 -3.95
N ALA A 268 -10.19 27.12 -4.85
CA ALA A 268 -9.85 28.53 -4.53
C ALA A 268 -10.99 29.35 -3.90
N ASN A 269 -12.24 28.90 -4.00
CA ASN A 269 -13.42 29.55 -3.44
C ASN A 269 -14.00 28.79 -2.23
N GLU A 270 -13.23 27.89 -1.64
CA GLU A 270 -13.63 27.04 -0.51
C GLU A 270 -14.80 26.08 -0.84
N ASN A 271 -15.03 25.76 -2.13
CA ASN A 271 -16.01 24.76 -2.52
C ASN A 271 -15.39 23.38 -2.56
N GLN A 272 -16.14 22.36 -2.13
CA GLN A 272 -15.77 20.97 -2.35
C GLN A 272 -15.84 20.63 -3.85
N TRP A 273 -14.76 20.09 -4.40
CA TRP A 273 -14.67 19.78 -5.83
C TRP A 273 -14.59 18.27 -6.15
N ASN A 274 -14.37 17.41 -5.16
CA ASN A 274 -14.13 15.97 -5.35
C ASN A 274 -15.06 15.11 -4.49
N ILE A 275 -16.28 15.54 -4.30
CA ILE A 275 -17.30 14.95 -3.41
C ILE A 275 -17.49 13.44 -3.61
N ASP A 276 -17.51 12.96 -4.85
CA ASP A 276 -17.72 11.55 -5.17
C ASP A 276 -16.66 10.60 -4.57
N ASN A 277 -15.52 11.14 -4.14
CA ASN A 277 -14.41 10.37 -3.58
C ASN A 277 -14.09 10.75 -2.13
N GLU A 278 -14.94 11.53 -1.50
CA GLU A 278 -14.75 12.05 -0.14
C GLU A 278 -15.77 11.47 0.82
N GLY A 279 -15.50 11.66 2.11
CA GLY A 279 -16.37 11.22 3.17
C GLY A 279 -15.64 10.47 4.26
N GLU A 280 -16.39 9.70 4.99
CA GLU A 280 -15.97 9.00 6.19
C GLU A 280 -16.00 7.48 5.97
N LEU A 281 -14.93 6.81 6.33
CA LEU A 281 -14.85 5.35 6.38
C LEU A 281 -14.59 4.89 7.80
N THR A 282 -15.43 3.98 8.30
CA THR A 282 -15.20 3.26 9.56
C THR A 282 -15.03 1.77 9.28
N ILE A 283 -14.00 1.16 9.85
CA ILE A 283 -13.78 -0.29 9.80
C ILE A 283 -13.63 -0.80 11.23
N ILE A 284 -14.41 -1.84 11.59
CA ILE A 284 -14.28 -2.51 12.88
C ILE A 284 -14.31 -4.01 12.63
N GLY A 285 -13.42 -4.75 13.29
CA GLY A 285 -13.38 -6.19 13.07
C GLY A 285 -12.50 -6.97 14.05
N VAL A 286 -12.51 -8.27 13.82
CA VAL A 286 -11.71 -9.26 14.53
C VAL A 286 -10.89 -10.07 13.51
N GLU A 287 -9.60 -10.26 13.80
CA GLU A 287 -8.67 -11.10 13.02
C GLU A 287 -8.28 -12.33 13.84
N LYS A 288 -8.19 -13.48 13.18
CA LYS A 288 -7.63 -14.71 13.75
C LYS A 288 -6.46 -15.18 12.89
N GLN A 289 -5.30 -15.33 13.51
CA GLN A 289 -4.19 -16.09 12.93
C GLN A 289 -4.51 -17.57 13.07
N MET A 290 -4.88 -18.22 11.97
CA MET A 290 -5.26 -19.63 11.95
C MET A 290 -4.06 -20.55 12.06
N THR A 291 -3.01 -20.24 11.33
CA THR A 291 -1.70 -20.88 11.36
C THR A 291 -0.64 -19.93 10.80
N LYS A 292 0.64 -20.31 10.85
CA LYS A 292 1.70 -19.51 10.22
C LYS A 292 1.37 -19.26 8.74
N GLY A 293 1.25 -17.99 8.37
CA GLY A 293 0.96 -17.57 7.00
C GLY A 293 -0.52 -17.56 6.62
N VAL A 294 -1.48 -17.92 7.49
CA VAL A 294 -2.92 -17.87 7.20
C VAL A 294 -3.65 -17.04 8.24
N LYS A 295 -4.36 -16.02 7.78
CA LYS A 295 -5.19 -15.13 8.60
C LYS A 295 -6.60 -15.03 8.04
N VAL A 296 -7.58 -14.97 8.92
CA VAL A 296 -8.99 -14.73 8.60
C VAL A 296 -9.44 -13.53 9.42
N ALA A 297 -10.22 -12.63 8.85
CA ALA A 297 -10.83 -11.52 9.55
C ALA A 297 -12.30 -11.35 9.17
N LEU A 298 -13.14 -11.15 10.19
CA LEU A 298 -14.52 -10.70 10.03
C LEU A 298 -14.58 -9.23 10.41
N ASN A 299 -15.14 -8.39 9.52
CA ASN A 299 -15.25 -6.95 9.77
C ASN A 299 -16.45 -6.33 9.04
N VAL A 300 -16.89 -5.20 9.57
CA VAL A 300 -17.84 -4.30 8.91
C VAL A 300 -17.06 -3.08 8.45
N GLN A 301 -17.31 -2.67 7.22
CA GLN A 301 -16.85 -1.41 6.63
C GLN A 301 -18.08 -0.55 6.36
N SER A 302 -18.11 0.62 6.98
CA SER A 302 -19.17 1.62 6.85
C SER A 302 -18.61 2.84 6.13
N PHE A 303 -19.15 3.18 4.98
CA PHE A 303 -18.75 4.37 4.22
C PHE A 303 -19.91 5.35 4.11
N LYS A 304 -19.69 6.58 4.57
CA LYS A 304 -20.60 7.72 4.45
C LYS A 304 -19.98 8.71 3.47
N ALA A 305 -20.59 8.85 2.29
CA ALA A 305 -20.11 9.79 1.27
C ALA A 305 -20.30 11.26 1.73
N ALA A 306 -19.44 12.14 1.25
CA ALA A 306 -19.64 13.58 1.40
C ALA A 306 -20.85 14.05 0.57
N THR A 307 -21.49 15.14 0.97
CA THR A 307 -22.62 15.75 0.24
C THR A 307 -22.44 17.26 0.14
N LEU A 308 -22.84 17.86 -0.98
CA LEU A 308 -22.81 19.32 -1.21
C LEU A 308 -23.81 20.11 -0.37
N GLU A 309 -24.89 19.48 0.04
CA GLU A 309 -25.96 20.17 0.78
C GLU A 309 -25.95 19.71 2.24
N ALA A 310 -25.74 20.67 3.14
CA ALA A 310 -25.85 20.44 4.59
C ALA A 310 -27.22 19.90 5.04
N ALA A 311 -28.23 19.91 4.17
CA ALA A 311 -29.58 19.46 4.44
C ALA A 311 -29.81 17.97 4.10
N THR A 312 -28.95 17.34 3.35
CA THR A 312 -29.03 15.90 2.97
C THR A 312 -27.81 15.18 3.49
N GLU A 313 -27.92 14.56 4.67
CA GLU A 313 -26.89 13.62 5.09
C GLU A 313 -26.93 12.37 4.20
N ALA A 314 -25.79 11.99 3.62
CA ALA A 314 -25.69 10.70 2.95
C ALA A 314 -25.90 9.57 3.98
N GLU A 315 -26.68 8.57 3.63
CA GLU A 315 -26.76 7.36 4.42
C GLU A 315 -25.45 6.58 4.30
N ALA A 316 -25.01 5.96 5.41
CA ALA A 316 -23.84 5.12 5.39
C ALA A 316 -24.15 3.80 4.70
N VAL A 317 -23.30 3.37 3.81
CA VAL A 317 -23.35 2.02 3.21
C VAL A 317 -22.50 1.07 4.04
N ASN A 318 -23.11 0.02 4.56
CA ASN A 318 -22.46 -0.94 5.43
C ASN A 318 -22.25 -2.28 4.73
N THR A 319 -21.02 -2.75 4.69
CA THR A 319 -20.67 -4.03 4.07
C THR A 319 -19.98 -4.93 5.07
N LEU A 320 -20.45 -6.16 5.21
CA LEU A 320 -19.81 -7.22 5.98
C LEU A 320 -18.77 -7.92 5.12
N TYR A 321 -17.57 -8.09 5.65
CA TYR A 321 -16.48 -8.80 4.99
C TYR A 321 -15.97 -9.97 5.82
N LEU A 322 -15.78 -11.10 5.14
CA LEU A 322 -14.94 -12.19 5.60
C LEU A 322 -13.67 -12.21 4.75
N ASN A 323 -12.57 -11.68 5.28
CA ASN A 323 -11.29 -11.58 4.57
C ASN A 323 -10.37 -12.75 4.88
N LEU A 324 -9.59 -13.17 3.89
CA LEU A 324 -8.57 -14.21 4.00
C LEU A 324 -7.24 -13.69 3.42
N GLU A 325 -6.16 -13.80 4.20
CA GLU A 325 -4.78 -13.71 3.71
C GLU A 325 -4.11 -15.08 3.87
N TYR A 326 -3.44 -15.54 2.82
CA TYR A 326 -2.46 -16.62 2.96
C TYR A 326 -1.17 -16.30 2.22
N LYS A 327 -0.05 -16.74 2.82
CA LYS A 327 1.31 -16.50 2.30
C LYS A 327 2.24 -17.65 2.64
N PHE A 328 3.11 -17.94 1.72
CA PHE A 328 4.16 -18.97 1.86
C PHE A 328 5.37 -18.66 0.99
#